data_4b2881ec05dcacd64fdc7578f168db8a
#
_entry.id   4b2881ec05dcacd64fdc7578f168db8a
#
_cell.length_a   1.000
_cell.length_b   1.000
_cell.length_c   1.000
_cell.angle_alpha   90.00
_cell.angle_beta   90.00
_cell.angle_gamma   90.00
#
_symmetry.space_group_name_H-M   'P 1'
#
loop_
_entity.id
_entity.type
_entity.pdbx_description
1 polymer ?
#
loop_
_entity_poly.entity_id
_entity_poly.type
_entity_poly.pdbx_seq_one_letter_code
_entity_poly.pdbx_strand_id
1 'polypeptide(L)'
;TDDENATGVTVILPPSGSLGAIAVRGGAPGTREAAALGPNGSGVECHGVVLCGNSVFGLAAADGVVEWCVENSRGLKLAGSFVPVIGAAVIFDITGPDNPRPGPVAGRLACDAATNLDPTSKSIGVGRGCTVGKAAGRAHGRPGGQGIGVVQSGELTVGAIVAVNSFGDVLNTDGSVMAGSSAPPEAPRYPYVPIEEISAWEAGEEKANTTIGCIVTNARLTKPEACRVADLAHTGIARAIDPPHTSVDGDALFLLSTQNVEATPDLVAELATKAVTLAIRDAVS
;
A
#
# COMPACT_ATOMS: atom_id res chain seq x y z
N THR A 1 -3.17 -1.57 -15.08
CA THR A 1 -2.44 -2.86 -15.16
C THR A 1 -1.63 -2.88 -16.44
N ASP A 2 -0.40 -3.33 -16.35
CA ASP A 2 0.52 -3.62 -17.46
C ASP A 2 0.83 -5.12 -17.42
N ASP A 3 0.13 -5.88 -18.25
CA ASP A 3 0.22 -7.35 -18.24
C ASP A 3 1.51 -7.86 -18.89
N GLU A 4 2.07 -7.15 -19.85
CA GLU A 4 3.31 -7.52 -20.54
C GLU A 4 4.51 -7.42 -19.58
N ASN A 5 4.50 -6.42 -18.70
CA ASN A 5 5.61 -6.11 -17.80
C ASN A 5 5.34 -6.56 -16.35
N ALA A 6 4.22 -7.24 -16.11
CA ALA A 6 3.80 -7.73 -14.80
C ALA A 6 3.87 -6.67 -13.69
N THR A 7 3.41 -5.44 -13.99
CA THR A 7 3.41 -4.30 -13.05
C THR A 7 2.12 -3.48 -13.19
N GLY A 8 1.93 -2.44 -12.39
CA GLY A 8 0.78 -1.57 -12.54
C GLY A 8 0.70 -0.44 -11.52
N VAL A 9 -0.35 0.37 -11.69
CA VAL A 9 -0.65 1.54 -10.87
C VAL A 9 -2.09 1.46 -10.38
N THR A 10 -2.29 1.70 -9.10
CA THR A 10 -3.60 1.88 -8.47
C THR A 10 -3.68 3.29 -7.91
N VAL A 11 -4.75 4.01 -8.23
CA VAL A 11 -4.98 5.37 -7.75
C VAL A 11 -6.27 5.41 -6.92
N ILE A 12 -6.21 6.05 -5.78
CA ILE A 12 -7.34 6.32 -4.90
C ILE A 12 -7.56 7.84 -4.89
N LEU A 13 -8.71 8.29 -5.40
CA LEU A 13 -9.08 9.70 -5.52
C LEU A 13 -10.19 10.02 -4.51
N PRO A 14 -9.89 10.63 -3.35
CA PRO A 14 -10.90 10.95 -2.36
C PRO A 14 -11.74 12.16 -2.80
N PRO A 15 -12.93 12.40 -2.23
CA PRO A 15 -13.65 13.66 -2.36
C PRO A 15 -12.78 14.85 -1.91
N SER A 16 -13.09 16.06 -2.45
CA SER A 16 -12.40 17.29 -2.02
C SER A 16 -12.60 17.54 -0.53
N GLY A 17 -11.57 18.08 0.14
CA GLY A 17 -11.59 18.33 1.58
C GLY A 17 -11.28 17.09 2.44
N SER A 18 -10.91 15.96 1.82
CA SER A 18 -10.53 14.78 2.58
C SER A 18 -9.19 14.97 3.27
N LEU A 19 -9.15 14.61 4.55
CA LEU A 19 -7.92 14.62 5.34
C LEU A 19 -7.04 13.44 4.95
N GLY A 20 -5.72 13.69 4.82
CA GLY A 20 -4.72 12.66 4.55
C GLY A 20 -3.72 12.45 5.69
N ALA A 21 -3.31 11.20 5.88
CA ALA A 21 -2.24 10.82 6.79
C ALA A 21 -1.42 9.66 6.23
N ILE A 22 -0.27 9.40 6.81
CA ILE A 22 0.58 8.23 6.53
C ILE A 22 1.27 7.73 7.79
N ALA A 23 1.47 6.42 7.88
CA ALA A 23 2.42 5.78 8.77
C ALA A 23 3.35 4.86 7.97
N VAL A 24 4.64 4.85 8.31
CA VAL A 24 5.67 4.03 7.67
C VAL A 24 6.35 3.18 8.74
N ARG A 25 6.40 1.86 8.55
CA ARG A 25 7.02 0.93 9.51
C ARG A 25 8.06 0.01 8.88
N GLY A 26 8.08 -0.14 7.57
CA GLY A 26 9.14 -0.87 6.87
C GLY A 26 10.49 -0.17 6.95
N GLY A 27 11.59 -0.93 6.91
CA GLY A 27 12.96 -0.40 6.96
C GLY A 27 13.46 0.20 5.63
N ALA A 28 12.79 -0.09 4.50
CA ALA A 28 13.20 0.31 3.15
C ALA A 28 12.06 0.95 2.33
N PRO A 29 11.36 2.00 2.84
CA PRO A 29 10.20 2.58 2.18
C PRO A 29 10.59 3.40 0.94
N GLY A 30 9.78 3.29 -0.13
CA GLY A 30 9.78 4.20 -1.27
C GLY A 30 8.47 5.00 -1.27
N THR A 31 8.50 6.29 -0.87
CA THR A 31 7.29 7.09 -0.66
C THR A 31 7.44 8.52 -1.18
N ARG A 32 6.28 9.15 -1.49
CA ARG A 32 6.15 10.58 -1.81
C ARG A 32 5.18 11.23 -0.81
N GLU A 33 5.43 12.48 -0.43
CA GLU A 33 4.65 13.29 0.52
C GLU A 33 4.56 12.71 1.95
N ALA A 34 5.42 11.72 2.29
CA ALA A 34 5.37 11.11 3.62
C ALA A 34 5.64 12.11 4.76
N ALA A 35 6.51 13.10 4.54
CA ALA A 35 6.78 14.15 5.54
C ALA A 35 5.56 15.08 5.73
N ALA A 36 4.93 15.53 4.64
CA ALA A 36 3.77 16.43 4.70
C ALA A 36 2.52 15.74 5.27
N LEU A 37 2.31 14.47 4.93
CA LEU A 37 1.19 13.66 5.41
C LEU A 37 1.48 12.96 6.75
N GLY A 38 2.72 12.96 7.21
CA GLY A 38 3.14 12.40 8.50
C GLY A 38 2.77 13.26 9.71
N PRO A 39 3.07 12.78 10.94
CA PRO A 39 2.63 13.42 12.19
C PRO A 39 3.24 14.80 12.44
N ASN A 40 4.39 15.10 11.84
CA ASN A 40 5.06 16.39 11.97
C ASN A 40 4.76 17.35 10.79
N GLY A 41 3.97 16.89 9.81
CA GLY A 41 3.58 17.68 8.65
C GLY A 41 2.35 18.53 8.93
N SER A 42 2.27 19.71 8.31
CA SER A 42 1.10 20.60 8.35
C SER A 42 0.08 20.29 7.24
N GLY A 43 0.39 19.35 6.33
CA GLY A 43 -0.50 18.95 5.25
C GLY A 43 -1.74 18.25 5.81
N VAL A 44 -2.91 18.88 5.65
CA VAL A 44 -4.19 18.33 6.14
C VAL A 44 -4.92 17.61 5.01
N GLU A 45 -5.09 18.26 3.86
CA GLU A 45 -5.80 17.67 2.72
C GLU A 45 -4.88 16.77 1.88
N CYS A 46 -5.45 15.66 1.40
CA CYS A 46 -4.81 14.79 0.41
C CYS A 46 -5.77 14.59 -0.76
N HIS A 47 -5.28 14.79 -1.98
CA HIS A 47 -6.10 14.82 -3.19
C HIS A 47 -6.02 13.52 -3.99
N GLY A 48 -5.09 12.64 -3.62
CA GLY A 48 -4.94 11.30 -4.17
C GLY A 48 -3.83 10.50 -3.51
N VAL A 49 -3.97 9.19 -3.56
CA VAL A 49 -2.92 8.23 -3.17
C VAL A 49 -2.61 7.32 -4.34
N VAL A 50 -1.34 7.13 -4.64
CA VAL A 50 -0.82 6.27 -5.71
C VAL A 50 -0.07 5.10 -5.10
N LEU A 51 -0.51 3.89 -5.42
CA LEU A 51 0.22 2.65 -5.13
C LEU A 51 0.76 2.12 -6.47
N CYS A 52 2.07 1.93 -6.58
CA CYS A 52 2.69 1.65 -7.87
C CYS A 52 3.77 0.56 -7.77
N GLY A 53 3.96 -0.18 -8.85
CA GLY A 53 5.10 -1.07 -9.03
C GLY A 53 6.39 -0.34 -9.41
N ASN A 54 7.43 -1.11 -9.73
CA ASN A 54 8.73 -0.66 -10.25
C ASN A 54 9.58 0.17 -9.28
N SER A 55 9.41 -0.05 -7.95
CA SER A 55 10.22 0.59 -6.92
C SER A 55 10.22 2.13 -7.06
N VAL A 56 11.31 2.79 -6.71
CA VAL A 56 11.44 4.26 -6.77
C VAL A 56 11.06 4.87 -8.13
N PHE A 57 11.23 4.12 -9.21
CA PHE A 57 10.87 4.60 -10.55
C PHE A 57 9.36 4.80 -10.71
N GLY A 58 8.55 3.97 -10.05
CA GLY A 58 7.09 4.08 -10.07
C GLY A 58 6.53 5.33 -9.40
N LEU A 59 7.32 6.02 -8.55
CA LEU A 59 6.91 7.30 -7.96
C LEU A 59 6.59 8.36 -9.04
N ALA A 60 7.16 8.26 -10.24
CA ALA A 60 6.86 9.14 -11.35
C ALA A 60 5.40 9.07 -11.82
N ALA A 61 4.68 7.98 -11.54
CA ALA A 61 3.25 7.89 -11.85
C ALA A 61 2.43 8.96 -11.11
N ALA A 62 2.87 9.38 -9.92
CA ALA A 62 2.20 10.43 -9.17
C ALA A 62 2.21 11.79 -9.86
N ASP A 63 3.17 12.08 -10.75
CA ASP A 63 3.20 13.34 -11.50
C ASP A 63 2.02 13.42 -12.48
N GLY A 64 1.67 12.32 -13.13
CA GLY A 64 0.47 12.27 -13.99
C GLY A 64 -0.84 12.44 -13.19
N VAL A 65 -0.87 11.99 -11.94
CA VAL A 65 -2.02 12.22 -11.05
C VAL A 65 -2.09 13.68 -10.62
N VAL A 66 -0.94 14.34 -10.36
CA VAL A 66 -0.88 15.79 -10.09
C VAL A 66 -1.45 16.57 -11.28
N GLU A 67 -0.98 16.30 -12.49
CA GLU A 67 -1.46 16.97 -13.71
C GLU A 67 -2.97 16.76 -13.90
N TRP A 68 -3.43 15.53 -13.76
CA TRP A 68 -4.85 15.19 -13.85
C TRP A 68 -5.68 15.96 -12.79
N CYS A 69 -5.21 16.06 -11.57
CA CYS A 69 -5.88 16.82 -10.52
C CYS A 69 -5.98 18.31 -10.84
N VAL A 70 -4.91 18.93 -11.36
CA VAL A 70 -4.91 20.34 -11.77
C VAL A 70 -5.95 20.58 -12.86
N GLU A 71 -5.98 19.75 -13.90
CA GLU A 71 -6.95 19.85 -15.00
C GLU A 71 -8.41 19.69 -14.52
N ASN A 72 -8.62 18.89 -13.48
CA ASN A 72 -9.93 18.67 -12.87
C ASN A 72 -10.23 19.60 -11.68
N SER A 73 -9.47 20.69 -11.53
CA SER A 73 -9.66 21.70 -10.48
C SER A 73 -9.62 21.11 -9.05
N ARG A 74 -8.76 20.11 -8.81
CA ARG A 74 -8.55 19.43 -7.54
C ARG A 74 -7.20 19.84 -6.96
N GLY A 75 -7.18 20.31 -5.73
CA GLY A 75 -5.97 20.79 -5.05
C GLY A 75 -6.25 21.95 -4.11
N LEU A 76 -5.27 22.31 -3.32
CA LEU A 76 -5.29 23.52 -2.52
C LEU A 76 -5.29 24.74 -3.46
N LYS A 77 -6.16 25.70 -3.22
CA LYS A 77 -6.20 26.95 -4.00
C LYS A 77 -5.11 27.89 -3.48
N LEU A 78 -3.98 27.92 -4.15
CA LEU A 78 -2.83 28.75 -3.78
C LEU A 78 -2.36 29.57 -4.99
N ALA A 79 -2.13 30.87 -4.79
CA ALA A 79 -1.63 31.79 -5.83
C ALA A 79 -2.41 31.73 -7.17
N GLY A 80 -3.73 31.47 -7.11
CA GLY A 80 -4.58 31.40 -8.30
C GLY A 80 -4.52 30.05 -9.05
N SER A 81 -3.82 29.06 -8.50
CA SER A 81 -3.71 27.72 -9.07
C SER A 81 -4.26 26.65 -8.11
N PHE A 82 -4.48 25.44 -8.65
CA PHE A 82 -4.70 24.23 -7.84
C PHE A 82 -3.36 23.54 -7.58
N VAL A 83 -3.05 23.28 -6.33
CA VAL A 83 -1.82 22.60 -5.89
C VAL A 83 -2.19 21.28 -5.20
N PRO A 84 -2.19 20.15 -5.93
CA PRO A 84 -2.56 18.87 -5.36
C PRO A 84 -1.51 18.32 -4.41
N VAL A 85 -1.95 17.71 -3.30
CA VAL A 85 -1.11 16.89 -2.42
C VAL A 85 -1.39 15.44 -2.79
N ILE A 86 -0.42 14.76 -3.40
CA ILE A 86 -0.52 13.37 -3.86
C ILE A 86 0.48 12.51 -3.12
N GLY A 87 -0.04 11.66 -2.21
CA GLY A 87 0.76 10.63 -1.55
C GLY A 87 1.09 9.49 -2.52
N ALA A 88 2.29 8.93 -2.44
CA ALA A 88 2.59 7.71 -3.20
C ALA A 88 3.46 6.75 -2.39
N ALA A 89 3.28 5.44 -2.65
CA ALA A 89 4.16 4.38 -2.19
C ALA A 89 4.36 3.33 -3.29
N VAL A 90 5.49 2.64 -3.26
CA VAL A 90 5.87 1.70 -4.31
C VAL A 90 6.21 0.32 -3.76
N ILE A 91 5.92 -0.71 -4.57
CA ILE A 91 6.44 -2.07 -4.37
C ILE A 91 7.62 -2.34 -5.31
N PHE A 92 8.42 -3.34 -4.99
CA PHE A 92 9.47 -3.83 -5.88
C PHE A 92 8.97 -5.09 -6.61
N ASP A 93 8.66 -4.94 -7.90
CA ASP A 93 8.23 -6.00 -8.81
C ASP A 93 9.06 -6.02 -10.12
N ILE A 94 10.26 -5.40 -10.08
CA ILE A 94 11.19 -5.37 -11.22
C ILE A 94 11.66 -6.78 -11.54
N THR A 95 11.52 -7.17 -12.81
CA THR A 95 11.90 -8.51 -13.31
C THR A 95 13.20 -8.52 -14.10
N GLY A 96 13.73 -7.35 -14.46
CA GLY A 96 14.99 -7.23 -15.23
C GLY A 96 15.39 -5.78 -15.51
N PRO A 97 16.60 -5.57 -16.07
CA PRO A 97 17.16 -4.23 -16.29
C PRO A 97 16.35 -3.40 -17.31
N ASP A 98 15.70 -4.06 -18.26
CA ASP A 98 14.93 -3.42 -19.34
C ASP A 98 13.43 -3.28 -19.00
N ASN A 99 13.05 -3.51 -17.75
CA ASN A 99 11.65 -3.43 -17.31
C ASN A 99 11.11 -2.01 -17.57
N PRO A 100 10.04 -1.83 -18.36
CA PRO A 100 9.43 -0.54 -18.55
C PRO A 100 8.95 0.06 -17.22
N ARG A 101 9.15 1.36 -17.08
CA ARG A 101 8.87 2.07 -15.83
C ARG A 101 7.50 2.75 -15.90
N PRO A 102 6.58 2.49 -14.98
CA PRO A 102 5.36 3.27 -14.88
C PRO A 102 5.70 4.74 -14.68
N GLY A 103 5.29 5.57 -15.62
CA GLY A 103 5.53 7.01 -15.61
C GLY A 103 4.23 7.82 -15.44
N PRO A 104 4.28 9.15 -15.67
CA PRO A 104 3.11 10.03 -15.55
C PRO A 104 1.92 9.57 -16.39
N VAL A 105 2.13 9.00 -17.57
CA VAL A 105 1.07 8.47 -18.43
C VAL A 105 0.29 7.36 -17.74
N ALA A 106 0.97 6.43 -17.05
CA ALA A 106 0.32 5.35 -16.33
C ALA A 106 -0.53 5.87 -15.15
N GLY A 107 -0.04 6.88 -14.42
CA GLY A 107 -0.80 7.54 -13.36
C GLY A 107 -2.05 8.22 -13.89
N ARG A 108 -1.95 8.95 -15.01
CA ARG A 108 -3.08 9.59 -15.66
C ARG A 108 -4.13 8.57 -16.12
N LEU A 109 -3.72 7.53 -16.81
CA LEU A 109 -4.63 6.46 -17.26
C LEU A 109 -5.35 5.78 -16.09
N ALA A 110 -4.67 5.63 -14.95
CA ALA A 110 -5.30 5.09 -13.74
C ALA A 110 -6.37 6.05 -13.18
N CYS A 111 -6.16 7.37 -13.24
CA CYS A 111 -7.17 8.37 -12.88
C CYS A 111 -8.39 8.31 -13.82
N ASP A 112 -8.15 8.25 -15.13
CA ASP A 112 -9.21 8.21 -16.15
C ASP A 112 -10.05 6.93 -16.04
N ALA A 113 -9.44 5.82 -15.58
CA ALA A 113 -10.10 4.53 -15.34
C ALA A 113 -10.78 4.44 -13.97
N ALA A 114 -10.58 5.42 -13.07
CA ALA A 114 -11.15 5.39 -11.72
C ALA A 114 -12.69 5.46 -11.77
N THR A 115 -13.34 4.64 -10.95
CA THR A 115 -14.81 4.56 -10.86
C THR A 115 -15.25 4.61 -9.40
N ASN A 116 -16.55 4.87 -9.19
CA ASN A 116 -17.20 4.76 -7.87
C ASN A 116 -17.83 3.37 -7.65
N LEU A 117 -17.56 2.43 -8.53
CA LEU A 117 -17.97 1.03 -8.38
C LEU A 117 -17.05 0.30 -7.40
N ASP A 118 -17.46 -0.89 -6.99
CA ASP A 118 -16.66 -1.73 -6.11
C ASP A 118 -15.27 -1.96 -6.73
N PRO A 119 -14.20 -1.70 -5.97
CA PRO A 119 -12.85 -1.90 -6.47
C PRO A 119 -12.57 -3.38 -6.71
N THR A 120 -11.68 -3.66 -7.64
CA THR A 120 -11.28 -5.04 -8.00
C THR A 120 -10.03 -5.45 -7.22
N SER A 121 -10.00 -6.71 -6.78
CA SER A 121 -8.85 -7.33 -6.10
C SER A 121 -8.04 -8.26 -7.00
N LYS A 122 -6.94 -8.81 -6.48
CA LYS A 122 -6.01 -9.78 -7.08
C LYS A 122 -4.94 -9.15 -7.99
N SER A 123 -4.73 -9.75 -9.15
CA SER A 123 -3.68 -9.39 -10.12
C SER A 123 -4.08 -8.19 -10.98
N ILE A 124 -4.37 -7.05 -10.34
CA ILE A 124 -4.78 -5.81 -11.01
C ILE A 124 -4.03 -4.60 -10.42
N GLY A 125 -3.83 -3.55 -11.22
CA GLY A 125 -3.15 -2.34 -10.77
C GLY A 125 -1.78 -2.69 -10.17
N VAL A 126 -1.47 -2.10 -9.02
CA VAL A 126 -0.24 -2.39 -8.27
C VAL A 126 -0.10 -3.86 -7.86
N GLY A 127 -1.22 -4.59 -7.73
CA GLY A 127 -1.21 -6.02 -7.36
C GLY A 127 -0.65 -6.94 -8.45
N ARG A 128 -0.49 -6.47 -9.70
CA ARG A 128 -0.12 -7.30 -10.84
C ARG A 128 1.24 -8.00 -10.69
N GLY A 129 2.23 -7.32 -10.11
CA GLY A 129 3.58 -7.86 -9.90
C GLY A 129 3.87 -8.33 -8.47
N CYS A 130 2.89 -8.32 -7.58
CA CYS A 130 3.08 -8.70 -6.18
C CYS A 130 3.42 -10.17 -5.99
N THR A 131 4.33 -10.44 -5.03
CA THR A 131 4.69 -11.79 -4.58
C THR A 131 4.81 -11.83 -3.05
N VAL A 132 4.56 -12.99 -2.43
CA VAL A 132 4.62 -13.21 -0.97
C VAL A 132 5.49 -14.42 -0.62
N GLY A 133 5.89 -14.55 0.65
CA GLY A 133 6.57 -15.75 1.13
C GLY A 133 8.01 -15.87 0.65
N LYS A 134 8.80 -14.80 0.73
CA LYS A 134 10.17 -14.72 0.18
C LYS A 134 11.28 -14.96 1.22
N ALA A 135 10.93 -15.37 2.45
CA ALA A 135 11.89 -15.55 3.54
C ALA A 135 12.97 -16.62 3.27
N ALA A 136 12.69 -17.59 2.38
CA ALA A 136 13.66 -18.60 1.92
C ALA A 136 14.30 -18.26 0.56
N GLY A 137 14.17 -17.01 0.11
CA GLY A 137 14.64 -16.52 -1.18
C GLY A 137 13.50 -16.22 -2.14
N ARG A 138 13.70 -15.23 -3.01
CA ARG A 138 12.69 -14.73 -3.96
C ARG A 138 12.17 -15.80 -4.93
N ALA A 139 13.05 -16.73 -5.34
CA ALA A 139 12.69 -17.84 -6.22
C ALA A 139 11.60 -18.76 -5.63
N HIS A 140 11.39 -18.74 -4.32
CA HIS A 140 10.37 -19.51 -3.61
C HIS A 140 9.07 -18.73 -3.36
N GLY A 141 9.00 -17.46 -3.77
CA GLY A 141 7.81 -16.63 -3.61
C GLY A 141 6.58 -17.20 -4.35
N ARG A 142 5.40 -16.83 -3.87
CA ARG A 142 4.10 -17.13 -4.49
C ARG A 142 3.45 -15.85 -4.96
N PRO A 143 2.52 -15.90 -5.92
CA PRO A 143 1.76 -14.72 -6.31
C PRO A 143 1.10 -14.05 -5.10
N GLY A 144 1.28 -12.75 -4.99
CA GLY A 144 0.54 -11.85 -4.13
C GLY A 144 -0.58 -11.15 -4.91
N GLY A 145 -0.93 -9.93 -4.51
CA GLY A 145 -1.98 -9.19 -5.22
C GLY A 145 -2.34 -7.87 -4.57
N GLN A 146 -3.33 -7.21 -5.13
CA GLN A 146 -4.08 -6.14 -4.49
C GLN A 146 -5.30 -6.76 -3.82
N GLY A 147 -5.54 -6.45 -2.56
CA GLY A 147 -6.72 -6.91 -1.85
C GLY A 147 -7.53 -5.77 -1.25
N ILE A 148 -8.78 -6.07 -0.94
CA ILE A 148 -9.78 -5.13 -0.46
C ILE A 148 -10.42 -5.68 0.80
N GLY A 149 -10.56 -4.82 1.82
CA GLY A 149 -11.27 -5.15 3.04
C GLY A 149 -12.16 -3.99 3.45
N VAL A 150 -13.40 -4.27 3.83
CA VAL A 150 -14.34 -3.27 4.31
C VAL A 150 -14.99 -3.74 5.60
N VAL A 151 -15.07 -2.86 6.58
CA VAL A 151 -15.70 -3.11 7.88
C VAL A 151 -16.60 -1.93 8.25
N GLN A 152 -17.77 -2.22 8.81
CA GLN A 152 -18.74 -1.21 9.22
C GLN A 152 -19.13 -1.37 10.68
N SER A 153 -19.44 -0.25 11.33
CA SER A 153 -20.03 -0.18 12.68
C SER A 153 -21.03 0.99 12.70
N GLY A 154 -22.31 0.67 12.58
CA GLY A 154 -23.36 1.69 12.35
C GLY A 154 -23.10 2.45 11.05
N GLU A 155 -23.06 3.78 11.13
CA GLU A 155 -22.76 4.66 9.97
C GLU A 155 -21.26 4.76 9.65
N LEU A 156 -20.40 4.35 10.58
CA LEU A 156 -18.95 4.36 10.38
C LEU A 156 -18.53 3.26 9.43
N THR A 157 -17.86 3.63 8.36
CA THR A 157 -17.26 2.70 7.39
C THR A 157 -15.76 2.91 7.33
N VAL A 158 -15.02 1.80 7.35
CA VAL A 158 -13.57 1.78 7.13
C VAL A 158 -13.24 0.73 6.09
N GLY A 159 -12.62 1.15 5.00
CA GLY A 159 -12.11 0.28 3.94
C GLY A 159 -10.59 0.33 3.87
N ALA A 160 -9.99 -0.69 3.28
CA ALA A 160 -8.57 -0.71 2.95
C ALA A 160 -8.35 -1.33 1.56
N ILE A 161 -7.46 -0.73 0.78
CA ILE A 161 -6.88 -1.30 -0.43
C ILE A 161 -5.40 -1.53 -0.13
N VAL A 162 -4.92 -2.78 -0.26
CA VAL A 162 -3.56 -3.16 0.13
C VAL A 162 -2.88 -3.94 -0.99
N ALA A 163 -1.69 -3.52 -1.41
CA ALA A 163 -0.82 -4.29 -2.28
C ALA A 163 0.10 -5.16 -1.42
N VAL A 164 0.01 -6.48 -1.60
CA VAL A 164 0.68 -7.48 -0.77
C VAL A 164 1.84 -8.10 -1.54
N ASN A 165 3.01 -7.45 -1.42
CA ASN A 165 4.30 -7.90 -1.97
C ASN A 165 5.26 -8.23 -0.81
N SER A 166 4.76 -8.94 0.21
CA SER A 166 5.43 -9.13 1.50
C SER A 166 6.66 -10.03 1.43
N PHE A 167 7.58 -9.79 2.36
CA PHE A 167 8.66 -10.72 2.67
C PHE A 167 8.12 -11.98 3.32
N GLY A 168 7.30 -11.81 4.35
CA GLY A 168 6.68 -12.89 5.11
C GLY A 168 5.57 -13.64 4.36
N ASP A 169 5.16 -14.73 4.95
CA ASP A 169 4.01 -15.54 4.56
C ASP A 169 2.71 -14.86 4.98
N VAL A 170 1.63 -15.02 4.20
CA VAL A 170 0.29 -14.57 4.57
C VAL A 170 -0.41 -15.68 5.36
N LEU A 171 -0.99 -15.29 6.51
CA LEU A 171 -1.59 -16.21 7.47
C LEU A 171 -3.12 -16.16 7.48
N ASN A 172 -3.72 -17.31 7.67
CA ASN A 172 -5.14 -17.50 8.03
C ASN A 172 -5.45 -16.94 9.43
N THR A 173 -6.74 -16.93 9.80
CA THR A 173 -7.18 -16.48 11.12
C THR A 173 -6.72 -17.39 12.26
N ASP A 174 -6.49 -18.66 11.98
CA ASP A 174 -5.99 -19.66 12.93
C ASP A 174 -4.45 -19.71 13.02
N GLY A 175 -3.75 -18.84 12.27
CA GLY A 175 -2.30 -18.79 12.21
C GLY A 175 -1.65 -19.74 11.22
N SER A 176 -2.43 -20.59 10.53
CA SER A 176 -1.89 -21.43 9.45
C SER A 176 -1.51 -20.56 8.22
N VAL A 177 -0.56 -21.05 7.41
CA VAL A 177 -0.15 -20.34 6.18
C VAL A 177 -1.26 -20.44 5.13
N MET A 178 -1.71 -19.28 4.66
CA MET A 178 -2.67 -19.12 3.55
C MET A 178 -1.95 -19.07 2.20
N ALA A 179 -0.92 -18.23 2.12
CA ALA A 179 -0.03 -18.14 0.96
C ALA A 179 1.39 -17.84 1.46
N GLY A 180 2.35 -18.67 1.12
CA GLY A 180 3.70 -18.52 1.63
C GLY A 180 4.74 -19.17 0.74
N SER A 181 5.97 -19.26 1.26
CA SER A 181 7.12 -19.81 0.54
C SER A 181 6.86 -21.22 0.02
N SER A 182 7.30 -21.47 -1.23
CA SER A 182 7.31 -22.82 -1.82
C SER A 182 8.53 -23.65 -1.41
N ALA A 183 9.46 -23.08 -0.63
CA ALA A 183 10.61 -23.81 -0.14
C ALA A 183 10.20 -24.91 0.84
N PRO A 184 10.95 -26.03 0.91
CA PRO A 184 10.72 -27.04 1.92
C PRO A 184 10.72 -26.45 3.35
N PRO A 185 10.01 -27.05 4.31
CA PRO A 185 9.93 -26.53 5.68
C PRO A 185 11.29 -26.37 6.37
N GLU A 186 12.22 -27.25 6.06
CA GLU A 186 13.61 -27.26 6.58
C GLU A 186 14.55 -26.28 5.88
N ALA A 187 14.13 -25.63 4.80
CA ALA A 187 14.96 -24.67 4.09
C ALA A 187 15.31 -23.47 5.00
N PRO A 188 16.56 -22.98 4.94
CA PRO A 188 16.96 -21.79 5.67
C PRO A 188 16.03 -20.58 5.35
N ARG A 189 15.64 -19.83 6.38
CA ARG A 189 14.76 -18.66 6.27
C ARG A 189 15.30 -17.50 7.08
N TYR A 190 15.32 -16.33 6.47
CA TYR A 190 15.56 -15.09 7.21
C TYR A 190 14.32 -14.74 8.07
N PRO A 191 14.45 -14.20 9.29
CA PRO A 191 15.67 -13.78 9.99
C PRO A 191 16.35 -14.87 10.86
N TYR A 192 15.91 -16.11 10.76
CA TYR A 192 16.43 -17.20 11.61
C TYR A 192 17.84 -17.65 11.22
N VAL A 193 18.22 -17.43 9.96
CA VAL A 193 19.58 -17.59 9.45
C VAL A 193 20.02 -16.34 8.70
N PRO A 194 21.34 -16.06 8.56
CA PRO A 194 21.84 -14.98 7.71
C PRO A 194 21.39 -15.14 6.25
N ILE A 195 21.13 -14.03 5.57
CA ILE A 195 20.69 -14.02 4.15
C ILE A 195 21.71 -14.75 3.26
N GLU A 196 23.02 -14.62 3.56
CA GLU A 196 24.10 -15.22 2.81
C GLU A 196 24.08 -16.77 2.82
N GLU A 197 23.37 -17.37 3.76
CA GLU A 197 23.18 -18.82 3.85
C GLU A 197 21.99 -19.32 3.02
N ILE A 198 21.16 -18.43 2.47
CA ILE A 198 19.97 -18.77 1.71
C ILE A 198 20.34 -18.92 0.22
N SER A 199 20.44 -20.15 -0.26
CA SER A 199 20.92 -20.47 -1.61
C SER A 199 20.09 -19.91 -2.78
N ALA A 200 18.80 -19.59 -2.53
CA ALA A 200 17.90 -19.00 -3.52
C ALA A 200 17.85 -17.45 -3.45
N TRP A 201 18.74 -16.84 -2.67
CA TRP A 201 18.84 -15.39 -2.51
C TRP A 201 19.88 -14.84 -3.49
N GLU A 202 19.49 -13.90 -4.32
CA GLU A 202 20.40 -13.22 -5.24
C GLU A 202 20.92 -11.91 -4.62
N ALA A 203 22.19 -11.61 -4.84
CA ALA A 203 22.81 -10.39 -4.33
C ALA A 203 22.08 -9.14 -4.87
N GLY A 204 21.64 -8.26 -3.97
CA GLY A 204 20.91 -7.03 -4.31
C GLY A 204 19.39 -7.14 -4.19
N GLU A 205 18.82 -8.31 -3.90
CA GLU A 205 17.39 -8.52 -3.74
C GLU A 205 16.87 -8.29 -2.31
N GLU A 206 17.76 -7.97 -1.37
CA GLU A 206 17.46 -7.87 0.07
C GLU A 206 16.38 -6.83 0.41
N LYS A 207 16.13 -5.86 -0.47
CA LYS A 207 15.18 -4.75 -0.26
C LYS A 207 13.99 -4.77 -1.23
N ALA A 208 13.56 -5.96 -1.64
CA ALA A 208 12.58 -6.17 -2.70
C ALA A 208 11.18 -6.53 -2.19
N ASN A 209 10.82 -6.12 -0.98
CA ASN A 209 9.59 -6.54 -0.31
C ASN A 209 8.82 -5.33 0.21
N THR A 210 7.50 -5.44 0.26
CA THR A 210 6.68 -4.29 0.67
C THR A 210 5.22 -4.67 0.82
N THR A 211 4.57 -4.20 1.87
CA THR A 211 3.11 -4.15 1.98
C THR A 211 2.68 -2.69 2.07
N ILE A 212 2.10 -2.17 1.02
CA ILE A 212 1.61 -0.78 0.99
C ILE A 212 0.10 -0.75 0.82
N GLY A 213 -0.54 0.29 1.37
CA GLY A 213 -1.97 0.40 1.25
C GLY A 213 -2.51 1.79 1.53
N CYS A 214 -3.81 1.92 1.31
CA CYS A 214 -4.59 3.10 1.63
C CYS A 214 -5.85 2.70 2.40
N ILE A 215 -5.98 3.22 3.62
CA ILE A 215 -7.19 3.13 4.43
C ILE A 215 -8.10 4.29 4.02
N VAL A 216 -9.38 4.01 3.82
CA VAL A 216 -10.40 5.01 3.50
C VAL A 216 -11.49 4.94 4.56
N THR A 217 -11.85 6.08 5.16
CA THR A 217 -12.91 6.13 6.17
C THR A 217 -13.76 7.38 6.04
N ASN A 218 -15.00 7.31 6.51
CA ASN A 218 -15.87 8.47 6.67
C ASN A 218 -15.78 9.09 8.08
N ALA A 219 -14.94 8.58 8.96
CA ALA A 219 -14.74 9.11 10.31
C ALA A 219 -14.24 10.56 10.28
N ARG A 220 -14.70 11.38 11.22
CA ARG A 220 -14.10 12.69 11.48
C ARG A 220 -12.89 12.52 12.40
N LEU A 221 -11.73 12.93 11.93
CA LEU A 221 -10.46 12.82 12.62
C LEU A 221 -9.66 14.12 12.51
N THR A 222 -8.95 14.47 13.54
CA THR A 222 -7.87 15.45 13.47
C THR A 222 -6.63 14.83 12.82
N LYS A 223 -5.69 15.66 12.35
CA LYS A 223 -4.44 15.19 11.76
C LYS A 223 -3.65 14.23 12.67
N PRO A 224 -3.43 14.55 13.98
CA PRO A 224 -2.74 13.62 14.87
C PRO A 224 -3.48 12.28 15.04
N GLU A 225 -4.80 12.30 15.15
CA GLU A 225 -5.63 11.10 15.26
C GLU A 225 -5.54 10.25 13.99
N ALA A 226 -5.61 10.85 12.81
CA ALA A 226 -5.47 10.15 11.54
C ALA A 226 -4.09 9.48 11.39
N CYS A 227 -3.01 10.16 11.77
CA CYS A 227 -1.67 9.58 11.82
C CYS A 227 -1.60 8.41 12.81
N ARG A 228 -2.24 8.56 13.99
CA ARG A 228 -2.29 7.50 15.00
C ARG A 228 -3.09 6.30 14.52
N VAL A 229 -4.23 6.50 13.85
CA VAL A 229 -5.03 5.42 13.25
C VAL A 229 -4.23 4.69 12.17
N ALA A 230 -3.56 5.42 11.26
CA ALA A 230 -2.71 4.83 10.24
C ALA A 230 -1.59 3.97 10.85
N ASP A 231 -0.97 4.44 11.94
CA ASP A 231 0.08 3.71 12.65
C ASP A 231 -0.45 2.44 13.32
N LEU A 232 -1.59 2.52 14.02
CA LEU A 232 -2.21 1.35 14.68
C LEU A 232 -2.71 0.31 13.68
N ALA A 233 -3.14 0.73 12.49
CA ALA A 233 -3.61 -0.16 11.42
C ALA A 233 -2.52 -1.11 10.90
N HIS A 234 -1.23 -0.79 11.06
CA HIS A 234 -0.13 -1.70 10.81
C HIS A 234 -0.19 -2.99 11.65
N THR A 235 -0.92 -2.98 12.76
CA THR A 235 -1.26 -4.20 13.50
C THR A 235 -2.02 -5.21 12.63
N GLY A 236 -2.78 -4.72 11.64
CA GLY A 236 -3.47 -5.58 10.67
C GLY A 236 -2.49 -6.31 9.75
N ILE A 237 -1.38 -5.68 9.39
CA ILE A 237 -0.29 -6.34 8.65
C ILE A 237 0.31 -7.44 9.53
N ALA A 238 0.65 -7.15 10.79
CA ALA A 238 1.22 -8.13 11.71
C ALA A 238 0.28 -9.29 12.09
N ARG A 239 -1.04 -9.12 11.95
CA ARG A 239 -2.03 -10.20 12.14
C ARG A 239 -2.17 -11.12 10.92
N ALA A 240 -1.70 -10.70 9.76
CA ALA A 240 -1.90 -11.41 8.50
C ALA A 240 -0.59 -11.78 7.80
N ILE A 241 0.56 -11.25 8.21
CA ILE A 241 1.87 -11.50 7.59
C ILE A 241 2.88 -11.83 8.67
N ASP A 242 3.71 -12.86 8.45
CA ASP A 242 4.79 -13.27 9.34
C ASP A 242 6.07 -13.63 8.54
N PRO A 243 7.24 -12.98 8.83
CA PRO A 243 7.41 -11.78 9.64
C PRO A 243 6.94 -10.50 8.90
N PRO A 244 6.39 -9.50 9.62
CA PRO A 244 6.06 -8.19 9.08
C PRO A 244 7.19 -7.18 9.34
N HIS A 245 7.18 -6.04 8.63
CA HIS A 245 7.97 -4.84 8.94
C HIS A 245 9.48 -5.09 9.11
N THR A 246 10.04 -5.99 8.33
CA THR A 246 11.47 -6.27 8.38
C THR A 246 12.29 -5.09 7.85
N SER A 247 13.61 -5.13 8.04
CA SER A 247 14.54 -4.12 7.49
C SER A 247 14.56 -4.08 5.96
N VAL A 248 14.03 -5.12 5.31
CA VAL A 248 13.96 -5.27 3.85
C VAL A 248 12.57 -4.98 3.28
N ASP A 249 11.58 -4.69 4.14
CA ASP A 249 10.23 -4.29 3.72
C ASP A 249 10.11 -2.77 3.57
N GLY A 250 9.25 -2.32 2.66
CA GLY A 250 8.91 -0.90 2.47
C GLY A 250 7.53 -0.51 3.02
N ASP A 251 7.03 -1.20 4.04
CA ASP A 251 5.66 -1.14 4.52
C ASP A 251 5.19 0.26 4.90
N ALA A 252 4.12 0.72 4.26
CA ALA A 252 3.51 2.02 4.48
C ALA A 252 1.99 1.98 4.28
N LEU A 253 1.25 2.63 5.17
CA LEU A 253 -0.19 2.78 5.08
C LEU A 253 -0.58 4.25 5.06
N PHE A 254 -1.23 4.68 3.98
CA PHE A 254 -1.94 5.95 3.93
C PHE A 254 -3.30 5.82 4.60
N LEU A 255 -3.84 6.96 5.04
CA LEU A 255 -5.23 7.08 5.48
C LEU A 255 -5.86 8.30 4.82
N LEU A 256 -7.05 8.11 4.28
CA LEU A 256 -7.92 9.17 3.75
C LEU A 256 -9.23 9.18 4.54
N SER A 257 -9.61 10.34 5.04
CA SER A 257 -10.87 10.51 5.78
C SER A 257 -11.75 11.58 5.12
N THR A 258 -13.02 11.24 4.86
CA THR A 258 -14.01 12.16 4.29
C THR A 258 -14.72 13.05 5.31
N GLN A 259 -14.42 12.91 6.61
CA GLN A 259 -14.82 13.80 7.70
C GLN A 259 -16.35 13.90 7.96
N ASN A 260 -17.10 12.83 7.73
CA ASN A 260 -18.57 12.87 7.77
C ASN A 260 -19.18 12.31 9.07
N VAL A 261 -18.54 11.36 9.73
CA VAL A 261 -19.09 10.60 10.87
C VAL A 261 -18.24 10.81 12.11
N GLU A 262 -18.85 11.22 13.21
CA GLU A 262 -18.16 11.32 14.52
C GLU A 262 -17.87 9.90 15.05
N ALA A 263 -16.61 9.63 15.37
CA ALA A 263 -16.17 8.35 15.91
C ALA A 263 -14.92 8.53 16.78
N THR A 264 -14.73 7.67 17.76
CA THR A 264 -13.49 7.69 18.54
C THR A 264 -12.33 7.15 17.72
N PRO A 265 -11.12 7.73 17.84
CA PRO A 265 -9.94 7.23 17.11
C PRO A 265 -9.65 5.75 17.36
N ASP A 266 -9.91 5.26 18.58
CA ASP A 266 -9.69 3.85 18.94
C ASP A 266 -10.62 2.90 18.18
N LEU A 267 -11.92 3.27 18.01
CA LEU A 267 -12.84 2.49 17.19
C LEU A 267 -12.40 2.47 15.74
N VAL A 268 -12.03 3.64 15.18
CA VAL A 268 -11.55 3.74 13.79
C VAL A 268 -10.29 2.90 13.61
N ALA A 269 -9.34 2.91 14.55
CA ALA A 269 -8.12 2.12 14.51
C ALA A 269 -8.37 0.61 14.54
N GLU A 270 -9.32 0.14 15.38
CA GLU A 270 -9.69 -1.28 15.43
C GLU A 270 -10.35 -1.72 14.10
N LEU A 271 -11.24 -0.91 13.54
CA LEU A 271 -11.85 -1.22 12.24
C LEU A 271 -10.83 -1.15 11.10
N ALA A 272 -9.90 -0.19 11.13
CA ALA A 272 -8.81 -0.09 10.16
C ALA A 272 -7.87 -1.31 10.23
N THR A 273 -7.52 -1.76 11.42
CA THR A 273 -6.76 -2.99 11.65
C THR A 273 -7.47 -4.21 11.02
N LYS A 274 -8.78 -4.34 11.23
CA LYS A 274 -9.58 -5.42 10.64
C LYS A 274 -9.65 -5.31 9.11
N ALA A 275 -9.90 -4.10 8.58
CA ALA A 275 -9.99 -3.86 7.14
C ALA A 275 -8.67 -4.21 6.44
N VAL A 276 -7.52 -3.80 7.00
CA VAL A 276 -6.18 -4.14 6.50
C VAL A 276 -5.96 -5.66 6.54
N THR A 277 -6.30 -6.32 7.64
CA THR A 277 -6.18 -7.79 7.76
C THR A 277 -7.00 -8.53 6.70
N LEU A 278 -8.24 -8.09 6.48
CA LEU A 278 -9.12 -8.66 5.46
C LEU A 278 -8.58 -8.43 4.05
N ALA A 279 -8.11 -7.19 3.76
CA ALA A 279 -7.53 -6.85 2.47
C ALA A 279 -6.29 -7.71 2.15
N ILE A 280 -5.41 -7.95 3.13
CA ILE A 280 -4.23 -8.78 2.91
C ILE A 280 -4.61 -10.21 2.55
N ARG A 281 -5.59 -10.80 3.25
CA ARG A 281 -6.08 -12.15 2.93
C ARG A 281 -6.80 -12.21 1.60
N ASP A 282 -7.61 -11.20 1.30
CA ASP A 282 -8.28 -11.09 -0.01
C ASP A 282 -7.30 -11.04 -1.17
N ALA A 283 -6.14 -10.41 -1.01
CA ALA A 283 -5.11 -10.31 -2.06
C ALA A 283 -4.60 -11.67 -2.57
N VAL A 284 -4.65 -12.72 -1.74
CA VAL A 284 -4.06 -14.05 -2.03
C VAL A 284 -5.08 -15.19 -2.00
N SER A 285 -6.38 -14.91 -1.73
CA SER A 285 -7.45 -15.91 -1.63
C SER A 285 -7.85 -16.55 -2.96
#